data_4469ab8c3dce11a17bf1415f82c214b7
#
_entry.id   4469ab8c3dce11a17bf1415f82c214b7
#
_cell.length_a   1.000
_cell.length_b   1.000
_cell.length_c   1.000
_cell.angle_alpha   90.00
_cell.angle_beta   90.00
_cell.angle_gamma   90.00
#
_symmetry.space_group_name_H-M   'P 1'
#
loop_
_entity.id
_entity.type
_entity.pdbx_description
1 polymer ?
#
loop_
_entity_poly.entity_id
_entity_poly.type
_entity_poly.pdbx_seq_one_letter_code
_entity_poly.pdbx_strand_id
1 'polypeptide(L)'
;MTKIEKYVCEFCGKEFDDEAECSTHEIQEKFYRTYQSTVFFGCKFNEISVEDILDGVSNIDAFQVFEENEIPLIKELFKETGLCSPWEYEGGELPERTGLYVWDYERDRWLMPAKVIEEMNEVLKQYGVGA
;
A
#
# COMPACT_ATOMS: atom_id res chain seq x y z
N MET A 1 23.44 -15.44 35.55
CA MET A 1 23.94 -15.13 34.20
C MET A 1 22.78 -14.74 33.30
N THR A 2 22.76 -13.51 32.84
CA THR A 2 21.68 -13.03 31.98
C THR A 2 22.00 -13.38 30.54
N LYS A 3 21.17 -14.18 29.93
CA LYS A 3 21.29 -14.48 28.51
C LYS A 3 20.62 -13.36 27.72
N ILE A 4 21.41 -12.62 26.95
CA ILE A 4 20.90 -11.58 26.09
C ILE A 4 20.54 -12.22 24.76
N GLU A 5 19.24 -12.24 24.45
CA GLU A 5 18.77 -12.64 23.15
C GLU A 5 18.82 -11.45 22.21
N LYS A 6 19.36 -11.65 21.03
CA LYS A 6 19.38 -10.65 19.97
C LYS A 6 18.57 -11.12 18.78
N TYR A 7 17.82 -10.21 18.20
CA TYR A 7 17.03 -10.45 17.00
C TYR A 7 17.82 -9.96 15.78
N VAL A 8 17.94 -10.80 14.79
CA VAL A 8 18.78 -10.54 13.60
C VAL A 8 17.88 -10.39 12.36
N CYS A 9 18.06 -9.31 11.60
CA CYS A 9 17.37 -9.10 10.35
C CYS A 9 17.81 -10.14 9.31
N GLU A 10 16.85 -10.85 8.72
CA GLU A 10 17.11 -11.88 7.71
C GLU A 10 17.75 -11.33 6.43
N PHE A 11 17.53 -10.06 6.13
CA PHE A 11 17.98 -9.44 4.86
C PHE A 11 19.36 -8.82 4.94
N CYS A 12 19.74 -8.20 6.05
CA CYS A 12 20.98 -7.46 6.16
C CYS A 12 21.89 -7.90 7.32
N GLY A 13 21.39 -8.76 8.22
CA GLY A 13 22.15 -9.26 9.36
C GLY A 13 22.30 -8.27 10.53
N LYS A 14 21.60 -7.12 10.48
CA LYS A 14 21.62 -6.16 11.58
C LYS A 14 20.99 -6.73 12.83
N GLU A 15 21.64 -6.53 13.98
CA GLU A 15 21.17 -7.02 15.28
C GLU A 15 20.32 -5.98 16.00
N PHE A 16 19.28 -6.45 16.69
CA PHE A 16 18.37 -5.62 17.50
C PHE A 16 18.17 -6.28 18.86
N ASP A 17 18.02 -5.47 19.89
CA ASP A 17 17.69 -5.93 21.24
C ASP A 17 16.18 -6.11 21.43
N ASP A 18 15.36 -5.48 20.59
CA ASP A 18 13.90 -5.52 20.63
C ASP A 18 13.35 -6.23 19.39
N GLU A 19 12.49 -7.23 19.61
CA GLU A 19 11.83 -7.98 18.53
C GLU A 19 10.98 -7.07 17.64
N ALA A 20 10.27 -6.09 18.22
CA ALA A 20 9.45 -5.16 17.46
C ALA A 20 10.30 -4.27 16.54
N GLU A 21 11.45 -3.81 16.97
CA GLU A 21 12.38 -3.03 16.15
C GLU A 21 12.93 -3.87 15.00
N CYS A 22 13.29 -5.12 15.28
CA CYS A 22 13.79 -6.05 14.27
C CYS A 22 12.70 -6.34 13.22
N SER A 23 11.48 -6.63 13.63
CA SER A 23 10.36 -6.86 12.74
C SER A 23 10.05 -5.66 11.85
N THR A 24 10.05 -4.46 12.42
CA THR A 24 9.84 -3.21 11.66
C THR A 24 10.93 -3.03 10.62
N HIS A 25 12.19 -3.26 11.00
CA HIS A 25 13.32 -3.15 10.09
C HIS A 25 13.24 -4.19 8.97
N GLU A 26 12.87 -5.43 9.27
CA GLU A 26 12.70 -6.49 8.25
C GLU A 26 11.58 -6.15 7.25
N ILE A 27 10.49 -5.58 7.73
CA ILE A 27 9.39 -5.13 6.87
C ILE A 27 9.88 -4.02 5.96
N GLN A 28 10.60 -3.04 6.47
CA GLN A 28 11.19 -1.96 5.68
C GLN A 28 12.15 -2.51 4.61
N GLU A 29 13.07 -3.40 4.99
CA GLU A 29 14.03 -4.01 4.05
C GLU A 29 13.32 -4.83 2.98
N LYS A 30 12.29 -5.59 3.34
CA LYS A 30 11.48 -6.35 2.41
C LYS A 30 10.83 -5.44 1.38
N PHE A 31 10.24 -4.33 1.82
CA PHE A 31 9.63 -3.35 0.93
C PHE A 31 10.67 -2.66 0.04
N TYR A 32 11.79 -2.21 0.59
CA TYR A 32 12.85 -1.60 -0.20
C TYR A 32 13.43 -2.53 -1.26
N ARG A 33 13.52 -3.83 -0.97
CA ARG A 33 14.05 -4.82 -1.92
C ARG A 33 13.05 -5.25 -2.97
N THR A 34 11.76 -5.20 -2.65
CA THR A 34 10.70 -5.74 -3.49
C THR A 34 9.87 -4.66 -4.19
N TYR A 35 9.71 -3.50 -3.56
CA TYR A 35 8.99 -2.36 -4.15
C TYR A 35 9.97 -1.39 -4.76
N GLN A 36 10.29 -1.61 -6.01
CA GLN A 36 11.06 -0.63 -6.76
C GLN A 36 10.17 0.20 -7.69
N SER A 37 8.93 -0.23 -7.89
CA SER A 37 8.03 0.43 -8.82
C SER A 37 6.81 1.08 -8.20
N THR A 38 6.24 0.51 -7.12
CA THR A 38 5.07 1.11 -6.46
C THR A 38 5.42 2.43 -5.79
N VAL A 39 4.64 3.46 -6.08
CA VAL A 39 4.82 4.81 -5.53
C VAL A 39 3.64 5.17 -4.64
N PHE A 40 3.91 5.65 -3.44
CA PHE A 40 2.90 6.07 -2.47
C PHE A 40 2.86 7.59 -2.39
N PHE A 41 1.66 8.14 -2.26
CA PHE A 41 1.43 9.57 -2.16
C PHE A 41 0.67 9.91 -0.89
N GLY A 42 1.10 10.96 -0.22
CA GLY A 42 0.42 11.52 0.94
C GLY A 42 -0.43 12.73 0.57
N CYS A 43 -0.57 13.64 1.52
CA CYS A 43 -1.34 14.87 1.37
C CYS A 43 -0.88 15.66 0.13
N LYS A 44 -1.85 16.12 -0.67
CA LYS A 44 -1.61 16.90 -1.91
C LYS A 44 -0.78 16.15 -2.95
N PHE A 45 -0.85 14.82 -2.93
CA PHE A 45 -0.09 13.95 -3.84
C PHE A 45 1.43 14.14 -3.76
N ASN A 46 1.95 14.54 -2.62
CA ASN A 46 3.38 14.49 -2.36
C ASN A 46 3.82 13.04 -2.20
N GLU A 47 4.88 12.65 -2.88
CA GLU A 47 5.45 11.31 -2.74
C GLU A 47 5.95 11.07 -1.32
N ILE A 48 5.60 9.93 -0.74
CA ILE A 48 6.04 9.53 0.59
C ILE A 48 6.77 8.19 0.53
N SER A 49 7.72 8.00 1.44
CA SER A 49 8.49 6.77 1.52
C SER A 49 7.74 5.72 2.35
N VAL A 50 8.07 4.46 2.14
CA VAL A 50 7.57 3.35 2.97
C VAL A 50 7.99 3.55 4.43
N GLU A 51 9.18 4.08 4.68
CA GLU A 51 9.65 4.40 6.01
C GLU A 51 8.71 5.38 6.74
N ASP A 52 8.31 6.47 6.09
CA ASP A 52 7.38 7.43 6.65
C ASP A 52 6.01 6.81 6.97
N ILE A 53 5.55 5.89 6.12
CA ILE A 53 4.29 5.17 6.34
C ILE A 53 4.40 4.26 7.57
N LEU A 54 5.47 3.50 7.70
CA LEU A 54 5.69 2.58 8.81
C LEU A 54 5.89 3.31 10.13
N ASP A 55 6.51 4.48 10.10
CA ASP A 55 6.71 5.33 11.28
C ASP A 55 5.45 6.09 11.71
N GLY A 56 4.38 5.99 10.92
CA GLY A 56 3.12 6.67 11.22
C GLY A 56 3.15 8.18 11.01
N VAL A 57 4.18 8.69 10.33
CA VAL A 57 4.35 10.12 10.06
C VAL A 57 3.39 10.61 8.99
N SER A 58 3.05 9.74 8.03
CA SER A 58 2.19 10.08 6.89
C SER A 58 1.15 9.01 6.66
N ASN A 59 -0.07 9.44 6.28
CA ASN A 59 -1.11 8.55 5.79
C ASN A 59 -1.01 8.44 4.28
N ILE A 60 -1.43 7.29 3.75
CA ILE A 60 -1.45 7.06 2.31
C ILE A 60 -2.76 7.62 1.76
N ASP A 61 -2.68 8.63 0.89
CA ASP A 61 -3.84 9.21 0.21
C ASP A 61 -4.01 8.65 -1.21
N ALA A 62 -2.94 8.15 -1.80
CA ALA A 62 -2.97 7.49 -3.10
C ALA A 62 -1.75 6.58 -3.26
N PHE A 63 -1.83 5.62 -4.15
CA PHE A 63 -0.67 4.83 -4.55
C PHE A 63 -0.84 4.32 -5.98
N GLN A 64 0.29 4.19 -6.67
CA GLN A 64 0.34 3.70 -8.04
C GLN A 64 1.04 2.35 -8.08
N VAL A 65 0.33 1.33 -8.55
CA VAL A 65 0.87 -0.02 -8.73
C VAL A 65 1.24 -0.22 -10.19
N PHE A 66 2.48 -0.56 -10.45
CA PHE A 66 2.98 -0.85 -11.81
C PHE A 66 3.09 -2.34 -12.09
N GLU A 67 3.26 -3.16 -11.05
CA GLU A 67 3.41 -4.61 -11.18
C GLU A 67 2.46 -5.34 -10.22
N GLU A 68 1.69 -6.29 -10.74
CA GLU A 68 0.72 -7.06 -9.95
C GLU A 68 1.36 -7.86 -8.83
N ASN A 69 2.59 -8.31 -8.99
CA ASN A 69 3.29 -9.09 -7.99
C ASN A 69 3.62 -8.29 -6.72
N GLU A 70 3.50 -6.97 -6.75
CA GLU A 70 3.68 -6.12 -5.58
C GLU A 70 2.40 -6.00 -4.73
N ILE A 71 1.24 -6.35 -5.27
CA ILE A 71 -0.05 -6.24 -4.55
C ILE A 71 -0.06 -6.99 -3.21
N PRO A 72 0.39 -8.25 -3.12
CA PRO A 72 0.42 -8.96 -1.83
C PRO A 72 1.23 -8.23 -0.76
N LEU A 73 2.29 -7.57 -1.18
CA LEU A 73 3.17 -6.81 -0.28
C LEU A 73 2.52 -5.50 0.17
N ILE A 74 1.78 -4.85 -0.73
CA ILE A 74 0.99 -3.66 -0.39
C ILE A 74 -0.09 -4.01 0.64
N LYS A 75 -0.76 -5.15 0.48
CA LYS A 75 -1.72 -5.66 1.46
C LYS A 75 -1.07 -5.85 2.83
N GLU A 76 0.13 -6.43 2.85
CA GLU A 76 0.90 -6.62 4.08
C GLU A 76 1.23 -5.28 4.73
N LEU A 77 1.63 -4.27 3.95
CA LEU A 77 1.91 -2.93 4.45
C LEU A 77 0.69 -2.30 5.12
N PHE A 78 -0.47 -2.35 4.48
CA PHE A 78 -1.72 -1.85 5.06
C PHE A 78 -2.08 -2.58 6.35
N LYS A 79 -1.90 -3.90 6.38
CA LYS A 79 -2.15 -4.71 7.57
C LYS A 79 -1.24 -4.32 8.74
N GLU A 80 0.06 -4.16 8.48
CA GLU A 80 1.04 -3.80 9.50
C GLU A 80 0.82 -2.39 10.06
N THR A 81 0.38 -1.46 9.22
CA THR A 81 0.16 -0.07 9.62
C THR A 81 -1.24 0.18 10.17
N GLY A 82 -2.15 -0.78 10.06
CA GLY A 82 -3.54 -0.62 10.47
C GLY A 82 -4.36 0.33 9.59
N LEU A 83 -3.83 0.68 8.42
CA LEU A 83 -4.53 1.54 7.48
C LEU A 83 -5.61 0.75 6.72
N CYS A 84 -6.65 1.45 6.27
CA CYS A 84 -7.71 0.86 5.49
C CYS A 84 -7.19 0.43 4.11
N SER A 85 -7.29 -0.88 3.82
CA SER A 85 -6.86 -1.45 2.53
C SER A 85 -7.98 -1.40 1.50
N PRO A 86 -7.68 -1.16 0.20
CA PRO A 86 -8.69 -1.24 -0.85
C PRO A 86 -9.32 -2.62 -1.02
N TRP A 87 -8.68 -3.67 -0.51
CA TRP A 87 -9.04 -5.07 -0.83
C TRP A 87 -9.40 -5.94 0.37
N GLU A 88 -9.07 -5.54 1.59
CA GLU A 88 -9.10 -6.41 2.76
C GLU A 88 -10.24 -6.18 3.76
N TYR A 89 -11.14 -5.24 3.50
CA TYR A 89 -12.31 -5.08 4.35
C TYR A 89 -13.58 -5.58 3.67
N GLU A 90 -14.60 -5.77 4.48
CA GLU A 90 -15.88 -6.31 4.05
C GLU A 90 -16.45 -5.53 2.87
N GLY A 91 -16.60 -6.21 1.73
CA GLY A 91 -17.03 -5.57 0.50
C GLY A 91 -15.92 -5.00 -0.38
N GLY A 92 -14.67 -5.45 -0.24
CA GLY A 92 -13.57 -5.03 -1.10
C GLY A 92 -13.98 -4.96 -2.57
N GLU A 93 -14.36 -3.76 -3.03
CA GLU A 93 -14.98 -3.56 -4.34
C GLU A 93 -13.98 -3.35 -5.46
N LEU A 94 -12.72 -3.07 -5.12
CA LEU A 94 -11.72 -2.76 -6.13
C LEU A 94 -10.99 -4.00 -6.62
N PRO A 95 -10.77 -4.12 -7.92
CA PRO A 95 -10.00 -5.23 -8.47
C PRO A 95 -8.53 -5.15 -8.06
N GLU A 96 -7.92 -6.32 -7.84
CA GLU A 96 -6.49 -6.42 -7.57
C GLU A 96 -5.72 -6.35 -8.89
N ARG A 97 -5.43 -5.15 -9.36
CA ARG A 97 -4.72 -4.94 -10.63
C ARG A 97 -3.79 -3.73 -10.54
N THR A 98 -2.93 -3.59 -11.52
CA THR A 98 -2.08 -2.40 -11.67
C THR A 98 -2.92 -1.15 -11.92
N GLY A 99 -2.42 -0.02 -11.50
CA GLY A 99 -3.06 1.27 -11.70
C GLY A 99 -2.97 2.19 -10.48
N LEU A 100 -3.66 3.29 -10.57
CA LEU A 100 -3.72 4.30 -9.51
C LEU A 100 -4.91 4.04 -8.59
N TYR A 101 -4.65 4.03 -7.29
CA TYR A 101 -5.66 3.94 -6.24
C TYR A 101 -5.63 5.23 -5.44
N VAL A 102 -6.80 5.85 -5.24
CA VAL A 102 -6.94 7.14 -4.57
C VAL A 102 -7.96 7.04 -3.44
N TRP A 103 -7.64 7.61 -2.28
CA TRP A 103 -8.56 7.70 -1.16
C TRP A 103 -9.59 8.79 -1.39
N ASP A 104 -10.88 8.44 -1.27
CA ASP A 104 -12.00 9.37 -1.37
C ASP A 104 -12.45 9.78 0.03
N TYR A 105 -12.10 11.01 0.43
CA TYR A 105 -12.45 11.54 1.75
C TYR A 105 -13.95 11.81 1.95
N GLU A 106 -14.70 12.02 0.87
CA GLU A 106 -16.13 12.28 0.97
C GLU A 106 -16.90 11.01 1.30
N ARG A 107 -16.45 9.86 0.80
CA ARG A 107 -17.13 8.57 0.96
C ARG A 107 -16.36 7.60 1.85
N ASP A 108 -15.22 8.01 2.38
CA ASP A 108 -14.33 7.20 3.20
C ASP A 108 -14.03 5.83 2.59
N ARG A 109 -13.62 5.84 1.33
CA ARG A 109 -13.29 4.62 0.59
C ARG A 109 -12.22 4.85 -0.47
N TRP A 110 -11.61 3.77 -0.92
CA TRP A 110 -10.69 3.80 -2.03
C TRP A 110 -11.42 3.83 -3.36
N LEU A 111 -10.86 4.58 -4.30
CA LEU A 111 -11.30 4.65 -5.70
C LEU A 111 -10.16 4.24 -6.61
N MET A 112 -10.51 3.61 -7.73
CA MET A 112 -9.59 3.37 -8.84
C MET A 112 -10.10 4.18 -10.03
N PRO A 113 -9.46 5.31 -10.41
CA PRO A 113 -9.95 6.17 -11.50
C PRO A 113 -10.18 5.42 -12.81
N ALA A 114 -9.30 4.48 -13.16
CA ALA A 114 -9.46 3.67 -14.36
C ALA A 114 -10.76 2.87 -14.37
N LYS A 115 -11.13 2.29 -13.21
CA LYS A 115 -12.40 1.54 -13.06
C LYS A 115 -13.60 2.47 -13.19
N VAL A 116 -13.54 3.66 -12.61
CA VAL A 116 -14.61 4.66 -12.72
C VAL A 116 -14.82 5.07 -14.17
N ILE A 117 -13.74 5.30 -14.92
CA ILE A 117 -13.80 5.63 -16.34
C ILE A 117 -14.42 4.48 -17.14
N GLU A 118 -14.05 3.23 -16.86
CA GLU A 118 -14.63 2.04 -17.51
C GLU A 118 -16.14 1.96 -17.28
N GLU A 119 -16.58 2.17 -16.05
CA GLU A 119 -18.00 2.16 -15.69
C GLU A 119 -18.76 3.30 -16.38
N MET A 120 -18.19 4.49 -16.46
CA MET A 120 -18.76 5.62 -17.18
C MET A 120 -18.89 5.32 -18.66
N ASN A 121 -17.89 4.72 -19.27
CA ASN A 121 -17.91 4.34 -20.68
C ASN A 121 -19.01 3.31 -20.98
N GLU A 122 -19.22 2.35 -20.08
CA GLU A 122 -20.32 1.39 -20.21
C GLU A 122 -21.70 2.06 -20.18
N VAL A 123 -21.89 3.01 -19.26
CA VAL A 123 -23.15 3.79 -19.18
C VAL A 123 -23.34 4.61 -20.46
N LEU A 124 -22.29 5.28 -20.94
CA LEU A 124 -22.35 6.10 -22.15
C LEU A 124 -22.70 5.28 -23.39
N LYS A 125 -22.20 4.06 -23.50
CA LYS A 125 -22.55 3.14 -24.59
C LYS A 125 -24.03 2.79 -24.60
N GLN A 126 -24.63 2.59 -23.40
CA GLN A 126 -26.07 2.31 -23.28
C GLN A 126 -26.93 3.46 -23.78
N TYR A 127 -26.43 4.69 -23.70
CA TYR A 127 -27.13 5.88 -24.22
C TYR A 127 -26.72 6.23 -25.64
N GLY A 128 -25.90 5.41 -26.30
CA GLY A 128 -25.43 5.68 -27.65
C GLY A 128 -24.43 6.83 -27.76
N VAL A 129 -23.79 7.20 -26.65
CA VAL A 129 -22.80 8.28 -26.61
C VAL A 129 -21.40 7.70 -26.61
N GLY A 130 -20.55 8.24 -27.44
CA GLY A 130 -19.19 7.77 -27.59
C GLY A 130 -19.09 6.54 -28.50
N ALA A 131 -17.99 6.40 -29.16
CA ALA A 131 -17.72 5.29 -30.07
C ALA A 131 -16.81 4.27 -29.41
#